data_a0879d3ec9581f956bbad2d83c77c0aa
#
_entry.id   a0879d3ec9581f956bbad2d83c77c0aa
#
_cell.length_a   1.000
_cell.length_b   1.000
_cell.length_c   1.000
_cell.angle_alpha   90.00
_cell.angle_beta   90.00
_cell.angle_gamma   90.00
#
_symmetry.space_group_name_H-M   'P 1'
#
loop_
_entity.id
_entity.type
_entity.pdbx_description
1 polymer ?
#
loop_
_entity_poly.entity_id
_entity_poly.type
_entity_poly.pdbx_seq_one_letter_code
_entity_poly.pdbx_strand_id
1 'polypeptide(L)'
;MINNIENPEFKVFVRCMTYNQSKYIVETMNGFTMQQTDFPFVCCIVDDSSTDGEQDVILKYLNEYFDMSAASGSYTEETDYAYIFFARHKENKNCYFSVLFLKENLYSKKEEYKKFSYMSRWRNSCKYEAICEGDDYWVDCEKIKRQAHFLDNNSNYSMVASNSYLITEDGQNEGILFSTLPSRKITMMQELVEGRKFHTASVLLRLELWKKSRITKLHKTWDTFLWCSLLEFKPIYYSNQITCVYRRGNQGVVQGTNKFNWLMITSEWSEILIEQFSPKYISREIISRFKTNDLLLGIFLNFNTFSYNQQKILWKEYVDSFYWCNIASNIKNVIKIISILILRSIMPARVKNIVKKYITFS
;
A
#
# COMPACT_ATOMS: atom_id res chain seq x y z
N MET A 1 30.78 -14.82 -24.58
CA MET A 1 29.90 -15.94 -24.17
C MET A 1 29.24 -15.51 -22.87
N ILE A 2 28.00 -15.10 -22.94
CA ILE A 2 27.21 -14.81 -21.74
C ILE A 2 26.87 -16.18 -21.17
N ASN A 3 27.53 -16.57 -20.08
CA ASN A 3 27.14 -17.75 -19.33
C ASN A 3 25.67 -17.54 -18.97
N ASN A 4 24.79 -18.41 -19.44
CA ASN A 4 23.43 -18.52 -18.99
C ASN A 4 23.48 -18.97 -17.50
N ILE A 5 23.69 -18.03 -16.60
CA ILE A 5 23.46 -18.26 -15.18
C ILE A 5 21.94 -18.30 -15.07
N GLU A 6 21.38 -19.50 -15.01
CA GLU A 6 19.95 -19.67 -14.74
C GLU A 6 19.65 -19.00 -13.39
N ASN A 7 18.82 -17.97 -13.41
CA ASN A 7 18.31 -17.40 -12.17
C ASN A 7 17.61 -18.52 -11.40
N PRO A 8 17.81 -18.61 -10.06
CA PRO A 8 17.08 -19.58 -9.27
C PRO A 8 15.57 -19.40 -9.44
N GLU A 9 14.82 -20.47 -9.36
CA GLU A 9 13.37 -20.42 -9.42
C GLU A 9 12.83 -19.76 -8.13
N PHE A 10 12.49 -18.49 -8.22
CA PHE A 10 11.96 -17.72 -7.09
C PHE A 10 10.48 -18.01 -6.89
N LYS A 11 10.10 -18.35 -5.65
CA LYS A 11 8.70 -18.54 -5.30
C LYS A 11 7.97 -17.22 -5.01
N VAL A 12 8.67 -16.28 -4.37
CA VAL A 12 8.13 -14.97 -3.97
C VAL A 12 8.96 -13.86 -4.60
N PHE A 13 8.27 -12.94 -5.23
CA PHE A 13 8.79 -11.66 -5.67
C PHE A 13 8.38 -10.60 -4.64
N VAL A 14 9.34 -9.83 -4.12
CA VAL A 14 9.09 -8.70 -3.23
C VAL A 14 9.27 -7.42 -4.03
N ARG A 15 8.21 -6.64 -4.17
CA ARG A 15 8.24 -5.34 -4.84
C ARG A 15 8.47 -4.24 -3.83
N CYS A 16 9.55 -3.49 -4.01
CA CYS A 16 9.88 -2.30 -3.24
C CYS A 16 10.09 -1.13 -4.20
N MET A 17 9.21 -0.14 -4.15
CA MET A 17 9.38 1.13 -4.83
C MET A 17 9.89 2.15 -3.83
N THR A 18 10.87 2.95 -4.24
CA THR A 18 11.47 3.95 -3.36
C THR A 18 11.82 5.23 -4.12
N TYR A 19 11.77 6.36 -3.42
CA TYR A 19 12.19 7.67 -3.92
C TYR A 19 12.45 8.62 -2.76
N ASN A 20 13.70 9.07 -2.62
CA ASN A 20 14.14 9.98 -1.55
C ASN A 20 13.84 9.44 -0.14
N GLN A 21 14.16 8.16 0.10
CA GLN A 21 13.95 7.44 1.35
C GLN A 21 15.26 7.02 2.03
N SER A 22 16.37 7.76 1.79
CA SER A 22 17.72 7.44 2.31
C SER A 22 17.75 7.18 3.83
N LYS A 23 16.86 7.83 4.59
CA LYS A 23 16.73 7.67 6.04
C LYS A 23 16.11 6.33 6.48
N TYR A 24 15.32 5.69 5.61
CA TYR A 24 14.44 4.57 5.98
C TYR A 24 14.80 3.27 5.26
N ILE A 25 15.36 3.34 4.07
CA ILE A 25 15.57 2.21 3.18
C ILE A 25 16.40 1.07 3.82
N VAL A 26 17.30 1.38 4.77
CA VAL A 26 18.08 0.36 5.51
C VAL A 26 17.17 -0.51 6.37
N GLU A 27 16.18 0.07 7.07
CA GLU A 27 15.21 -0.69 7.86
C GLU A 27 14.37 -1.61 6.97
N THR A 28 13.97 -1.12 5.80
CA THR A 28 13.24 -1.90 4.78
C THR A 28 14.07 -3.09 4.30
N MET A 29 15.34 -2.86 3.91
CA MET A 29 16.25 -3.92 3.46
C MET A 29 16.53 -4.94 4.56
N ASN A 30 16.70 -4.50 5.82
CA ASN A 30 16.83 -5.40 6.97
C ASN A 30 15.60 -6.28 7.16
N GLY A 31 14.39 -5.71 6.98
CA GLY A 31 13.15 -6.46 7.01
C GLY A 31 13.07 -7.56 5.94
N PHE A 32 13.71 -7.37 4.79
CA PHE A 32 13.79 -8.37 3.73
C PHE A 32 14.84 -9.43 4.03
N THR A 33 16.04 -9.04 4.42
CA THR A 33 17.16 -9.98 4.63
C THR A 33 16.98 -10.88 5.83
N MET A 34 16.20 -10.46 6.84
CA MET A 34 15.89 -11.29 8.01
C MET A 34 14.87 -12.41 7.72
N GLN A 35 14.22 -12.43 6.55
CA GLN A 35 13.17 -13.41 6.24
C GLN A 35 13.70 -14.84 6.19
N GLN A 36 13.15 -15.72 7.02
CA GLN A 36 13.50 -17.14 7.08
C GLN A 36 12.52 -17.93 6.23
N THR A 37 12.98 -18.44 5.09
CA THR A 37 12.17 -19.21 4.15
C THR A 37 12.78 -20.56 3.82
N ASP A 38 11.97 -21.50 3.39
CA ASP A 38 12.35 -22.80 2.82
C ASP A 38 12.35 -22.79 1.28
N PHE A 39 12.28 -21.59 0.68
CA PHE A 39 12.32 -21.35 -0.76
C PHE A 39 13.08 -20.06 -1.08
N PRO A 40 13.67 -19.94 -2.28
CA PRO A 40 14.29 -18.71 -2.73
C PRO A 40 13.23 -17.62 -3.00
N PHE A 41 13.61 -16.37 -2.69
CA PHE A 41 12.82 -15.18 -3.00
C PHE A 41 13.74 -14.06 -3.49
N VAL A 42 13.17 -13.15 -4.28
CA VAL A 42 13.88 -11.99 -4.81
C VAL A 42 13.18 -10.70 -4.41
N CYS A 43 13.93 -9.79 -3.82
CA CYS A 43 13.48 -8.42 -3.52
C CYS A 43 13.95 -7.50 -4.64
N CYS A 44 13.00 -6.93 -5.36
CA CYS A 44 13.27 -5.96 -6.42
C CYS A 44 13.04 -4.55 -5.87
N ILE A 45 14.14 -3.84 -5.62
CA ILE A 45 14.17 -2.46 -5.13
C ILE A 45 14.32 -1.57 -6.36
N VAL A 46 13.34 -0.72 -6.61
CA VAL A 46 13.33 0.22 -7.74
C VAL A 46 13.40 1.63 -7.18
N ASP A 47 14.58 2.21 -7.25
CA ASP A 47 14.83 3.62 -6.94
C ASP A 47 14.45 4.49 -8.14
N ASP A 48 13.50 5.39 -7.93
CA ASP A 48 12.93 6.25 -8.99
C ASP A 48 13.75 7.52 -9.23
N SER A 49 15.08 7.37 -9.36
CA SER A 49 16.02 8.47 -9.56
C SER A 49 16.10 9.41 -8.35
N SER A 50 16.36 8.86 -7.17
CA SER A 50 16.51 9.62 -5.92
C SER A 50 17.67 10.60 -5.95
N THR A 51 17.51 11.71 -5.23
CA THR A 51 18.48 12.82 -5.16
C THR A 51 19.01 13.09 -3.75
N ASP A 52 18.55 12.30 -2.76
CA ASP A 52 18.90 12.47 -1.34
C ASP A 52 20.07 11.57 -0.86
N GLY A 53 20.76 10.90 -1.80
CA GLY A 53 21.85 9.97 -1.50
C GLY A 53 21.38 8.53 -1.23
N GLU A 54 20.11 8.19 -1.46
CA GLU A 54 19.55 6.86 -1.24
C GLU A 54 20.29 5.77 -2.03
N GLN A 55 20.70 6.06 -3.27
CA GLN A 55 21.44 5.10 -4.10
C GLN A 55 22.78 4.70 -3.47
N ASP A 56 23.51 5.65 -2.86
CA ASP A 56 24.78 5.37 -2.16
C ASP A 56 24.54 4.51 -0.92
N VAL A 57 23.44 4.76 -0.18
CA VAL A 57 23.04 3.96 0.98
C VAL A 57 22.75 2.53 0.56
N ILE A 58 22.01 2.31 -0.52
CA ILE A 58 21.69 0.98 -1.05
C ILE A 58 22.96 0.27 -1.54
N LEU A 59 23.84 0.94 -2.28
CA LEU A 59 25.10 0.36 -2.76
C LEU A 59 26.01 -0.05 -1.61
N LYS A 60 26.12 0.78 -0.59
CA LYS A 60 26.88 0.43 0.62
C LYS A 60 26.34 -0.84 1.27
N TYR A 61 25.02 -0.94 1.40
CA TYR A 61 24.33 -2.11 1.97
C TYR A 61 24.60 -3.38 1.13
N LEU A 62 24.51 -3.29 -0.20
CA LEU A 62 24.81 -4.41 -1.09
C LEU A 62 26.25 -4.90 -0.91
N ASN A 63 27.24 -4.02 -0.90
CA ASN A 63 28.65 -4.37 -0.74
C ASN A 63 28.93 -5.03 0.62
N GLU A 64 28.25 -4.59 1.67
CA GLU A 64 28.41 -5.12 3.02
C GLU A 64 27.78 -6.50 3.19
N TYR A 65 26.54 -6.69 2.75
CA TYR A 65 25.73 -7.87 3.08
C TYR A 65 25.57 -8.88 1.93
N PHE A 66 25.85 -8.51 0.69
CA PHE A 66 25.64 -9.36 -0.47
C PHE A 66 26.97 -9.82 -1.09
N ASP A 67 26.97 -11.02 -1.65
CA ASP A 67 28.10 -11.53 -2.42
C ASP A 67 28.03 -10.97 -3.83
N MET A 68 28.83 -9.93 -4.10
CA MET A 68 28.87 -9.23 -5.38
C MET A 68 29.80 -9.92 -6.40
N SER A 69 30.38 -11.10 -6.08
CA SER A 69 31.26 -11.82 -7.00
C SER A 69 30.47 -12.49 -8.14
N ALA A 70 31.05 -12.53 -9.32
CA ALA A 70 30.47 -13.24 -10.45
C ALA A 70 30.31 -14.75 -10.21
N ALA A 71 31.14 -15.33 -9.32
CA ALA A 71 31.07 -16.73 -8.93
C ALA A 71 29.80 -17.08 -8.18
N SER A 72 29.17 -16.12 -7.48
CA SER A 72 27.88 -16.29 -6.81
C SER A 72 26.66 -16.15 -7.74
N GLY A 73 26.86 -15.86 -9.02
CA GLY A 73 25.80 -15.53 -9.96
C GLY A 73 25.38 -14.07 -9.92
N SER A 74 26.10 -13.23 -9.17
CA SER A 74 25.84 -11.80 -9.11
C SER A 74 26.32 -11.10 -10.40
N TYR A 75 25.60 -10.06 -10.79
CA TYR A 75 25.95 -9.26 -11.95
C TYR A 75 25.52 -7.80 -11.78
N THR A 76 26.20 -6.95 -12.56
CA THR A 76 25.83 -5.55 -12.76
C THR A 76 25.56 -5.35 -14.26
N GLU A 77 24.51 -4.62 -14.57
CA GLU A 77 24.10 -4.36 -15.95
C GLU A 77 23.68 -2.90 -16.07
N GLU A 78 24.10 -2.25 -17.15
CA GLU A 78 23.59 -0.95 -17.55
C GLU A 78 22.64 -1.11 -18.72
N THR A 79 21.45 -0.56 -18.58
CA THR A 79 20.42 -0.50 -19.64
C THR A 79 20.12 0.94 -20.02
N ASP A 80 19.27 1.14 -21.02
CA ASP A 80 18.82 2.49 -21.40
C ASP A 80 18.04 3.19 -20.28
N TYR A 81 17.45 2.43 -19.37
CA TYR A 81 16.54 2.95 -18.34
C TYR A 81 17.08 2.86 -16.91
N ALA A 82 18.05 1.99 -16.61
CA ALA A 82 18.55 1.79 -15.25
C ALA A 82 19.97 1.24 -15.18
N TYR A 83 20.63 1.47 -14.04
CA TYR A 83 21.72 0.65 -13.56
C TYR A 83 21.13 -0.46 -12.69
N ILE A 84 21.47 -1.72 -12.97
CA ILE A 84 20.90 -2.90 -12.35
C ILE A 84 21.98 -3.67 -11.61
N PHE A 85 21.69 -4.03 -10.37
CA PHE A 85 22.54 -4.87 -9.53
C PHE A 85 21.75 -6.09 -9.11
N PHE A 86 22.28 -7.28 -9.32
CA PHE A 86 21.68 -8.51 -8.86
C PHE A 86 22.68 -9.29 -8.02
N ALA A 87 22.29 -9.66 -6.78
CA ALA A 87 23.18 -10.37 -5.88
C ALA A 87 22.42 -11.24 -4.87
N ARG A 88 23.10 -12.28 -4.37
CA ARG A 88 22.64 -13.16 -3.31
C ARG A 88 23.18 -12.69 -1.97
N HIS A 89 22.37 -12.71 -0.93
CA HIS A 89 22.79 -12.36 0.43
C HIS A 89 23.85 -13.35 0.95
N LYS A 90 24.88 -12.83 1.66
CA LYS A 90 26.02 -13.64 2.13
C LYS A 90 25.61 -14.73 3.11
N GLU A 91 24.67 -14.45 4.01
CA GLU A 91 24.22 -15.38 5.06
C GLU A 91 22.87 -16.03 4.69
N ASN A 92 21.85 -15.25 4.36
CA ASN A 92 20.53 -15.77 3.98
C ASN A 92 20.56 -16.26 2.52
N LYS A 93 20.83 -17.56 2.33
CA LYS A 93 21.00 -18.16 1.00
C LYS A 93 19.73 -18.21 0.16
N ASN A 94 18.58 -17.95 0.73
CA ASN A 94 17.30 -17.84 0.02
C ASN A 94 16.95 -16.40 -0.40
N CYS A 95 17.69 -15.40 0.10
CA CYS A 95 17.45 -13.98 -0.16
C CYS A 95 18.31 -13.47 -1.31
N TYR A 96 17.67 -12.92 -2.33
CA TYR A 96 18.32 -12.25 -3.47
C TYR A 96 17.77 -10.84 -3.61
N PHE A 97 18.65 -9.91 -3.93
CA PHE A 97 18.24 -8.55 -4.32
C PHE A 97 18.47 -8.32 -5.80
N SER A 98 17.51 -7.62 -6.39
CA SER A 98 17.58 -7.01 -7.72
C SER A 98 17.33 -5.53 -7.52
N VAL A 99 18.35 -4.70 -7.64
CA VAL A 99 18.25 -3.26 -7.43
C VAL A 99 18.32 -2.55 -8.77
N LEU A 100 17.35 -1.69 -9.04
CA LEU A 100 17.26 -0.88 -10.25
C LEU A 100 17.36 0.60 -9.86
N PHE A 101 18.43 1.27 -10.21
CA PHE A 101 18.54 2.72 -10.14
C PHE A 101 18.09 3.31 -11.45
N LEU A 102 16.87 3.84 -11.49
CA LEU A 102 16.32 4.41 -12.71
C LEU A 102 17.09 5.68 -13.08
N LYS A 103 17.34 5.87 -14.38
CA LYS A 103 18.01 7.05 -14.91
C LYS A 103 17.11 8.29 -14.92
N GLU A 104 15.80 8.08 -14.76
CA GLU A 104 14.78 9.13 -14.78
C GLU A 104 13.68 8.84 -13.78
N ASN A 105 13.10 9.90 -13.18
CA ASN A 105 11.95 9.80 -12.29
C ASN A 105 10.67 9.55 -13.10
N LEU A 106 10.20 8.30 -13.10
CA LEU A 106 9.01 7.89 -13.84
C LEU A 106 7.71 8.35 -13.20
N TYR A 107 7.69 8.55 -11.88
CA TYR A 107 6.52 9.08 -11.18
C TYR A 107 6.20 10.51 -11.65
N SER A 108 7.22 11.39 -11.71
CA SER A 108 7.05 12.77 -12.19
C SER A 108 6.59 12.83 -13.65
N LYS A 109 6.98 11.84 -14.46
CA LYS A 109 6.59 11.70 -15.87
C LYS A 109 5.23 11.01 -16.06
N LYS A 110 4.58 10.51 -15.00
CA LYS A 110 3.35 9.71 -15.06
C LYS A 110 3.50 8.42 -15.88
N GLU A 111 4.68 7.82 -15.80
CA GLU A 111 5.07 6.62 -16.55
C GLU A 111 5.40 5.42 -15.64
N GLU A 112 4.90 5.42 -14.40
CA GLU A 112 5.17 4.38 -13.37
C GLU A 112 4.85 2.96 -13.88
N TYR A 113 3.95 2.82 -14.82
CA TYR A 113 3.60 1.54 -15.45
C TYR A 113 4.80 0.84 -16.10
N LYS A 114 5.82 1.60 -16.57
CA LYS A 114 7.05 1.07 -17.16
C LYS A 114 7.86 0.25 -16.16
N LYS A 115 7.82 0.59 -14.86
CA LYS A 115 8.52 -0.13 -13.79
C LYS A 115 8.16 -1.63 -13.78
N PHE A 116 6.89 -1.98 -14.07
CA PHE A 116 6.46 -3.38 -14.13
C PHE A 116 7.13 -4.17 -15.26
N SER A 117 7.41 -3.54 -16.41
CA SER A 117 8.15 -4.18 -17.49
C SER A 117 9.62 -4.37 -17.11
N TYR A 118 10.23 -3.41 -16.41
CA TYR A 118 11.63 -3.46 -15.98
C TYR A 118 11.88 -4.57 -14.94
N MET A 119 10.91 -4.85 -14.09
CA MET A 119 10.97 -5.94 -13.09
C MET A 119 10.59 -7.31 -13.65
N SER A 120 10.08 -7.39 -14.89
CA SER A 120 9.39 -8.58 -15.41
C SER A 120 10.23 -9.85 -15.40
N ARG A 121 11.56 -9.75 -15.63
CA ARG A 121 12.47 -10.91 -15.70
C ARG A 121 12.58 -11.68 -14.37
N TRP A 122 12.42 -11.03 -13.23
CA TRP A 122 12.40 -11.71 -11.93
C TRP A 122 10.98 -12.02 -11.46
N ARG A 123 10.03 -11.14 -11.79
CA ARG A 123 8.66 -11.20 -11.33
C ARG A 123 7.84 -12.29 -12.00
N ASN A 124 8.03 -12.48 -13.32
CA ASN A 124 7.10 -13.28 -14.13
C ASN A 124 7.10 -14.77 -13.82
N SER A 125 8.19 -15.33 -13.32
CA SER A 125 8.32 -16.73 -12.90
C SER A 125 7.80 -16.99 -11.49
N CYS A 126 7.62 -15.95 -10.66
CA CYS A 126 7.20 -16.10 -9.27
C CYS A 126 5.72 -16.48 -9.15
N LYS A 127 5.41 -17.25 -8.11
CA LYS A 127 4.04 -17.64 -7.77
C LYS A 127 3.30 -16.54 -7.01
N TYR A 128 4.02 -15.82 -6.15
CA TYR A 128 3.48 -14.80 -5.25
C TYR A 128 4.23 -13.49 -5.38
N GLU A 129 3.53 -12.39 -5.07
CA GLU A 129 4.12 -11.06 -4.91
C GLU A 129 3.80 -10.51 -3.54
N ALA A 130 4.84 -10.07 -2.81
CA ALA A 130 4.75 -9.24 -1.63
C ALA A 130 5.05 -7.79 -2.00
N ILE A 131 4.53 -6.84 -1.24
CA ILE A 131 4.74 -5.41 -1.45
C ILE A 131 5.27 -4.80 -0.16
N CYS A 132 6.29 -3.94 -0.27
CA CYS A 132 6.76 -3.11 0.84
C CYS A 132 7.51 -1.92 0.22
N GLU A 133 7.02 -0.72 0.45
CA GLU A 133 7.65 0.50 -0.07
C GLU A 133 8.88 0.88 0.78
N GLY A 134 9.75 1.77 0.27
CA GLY A 134 11.06 2.06 0.85
C GLY A 134 11.05 2.77 2.21
N ASP A 135 9.89 3.28 2.66
CA ASP A 135 9.69 3.91 3.97
C ASP A 135 9.01 3.00 5.00
N ASP A 136 8.58 1.81 4.60
CA ASP A 136 7.98 0.79 5.47
C ASP A 136 8.94 -0.36 5.71
N TYR A 137 8.72 -1.15 6.75
CA TYR A 137 9.58 -2.31 7.02
C TYR A 137 8.85 -3.48 7.67
N TRP A 138 9.39 -4.68 7.49
CA TRP A 138 8.89 -5.89 8.12
C TRP A 138 9.58 -6.15 9.46
N VAL A 139 8.79 -6.66 10.42
CA VAL A 139 9.26 -6.96 11.79
C VAL A 139 9.14 -8.45 12.13
N ASP A 140 8.56 -9.24 11.26
CA ASP A 140 8.33 -10.66 11.44
C ASP A 140 9.17 -11.46 10.45
N CYS A 141 10.16 -12.19 10.95
CA CYS A 141 11.11 -12.95 10.14
C CYS A 141 10.51 -14.14 9.37
N GLU A 142 9.30 -14.57 9.70
CA GLU A 142 8.61 -15.66 9.00
C GLU A 142 7.42 -15.19 8.15
N LYS A 143 7.25 -13.87 7.98
CA LYS A 143 6.10 -13.29 7.29
C LYS A 143 5.85 -13.95 5.94
N ILE A 144 6.79 -13.89 5.01
CA ILE A 144 6.56 -14.40 3.64
C ILE A 144 6.47 -15.92 3.59
N LYS A 145 7.15 -16.64 4.48
CA LYS A 145 7.03 -18.10 4.60
C LYS A 145 5.62 -18.51 5.00
N ARG A 146 5.11 -17.96 6.10
CA ARG A 146 3.75 -18.29 6.59
C ARG A 146 2.67 -17.90 5.59
N GLN A 147 2.78 -16.73 4.98
CA GLN A 147 1.82 -16.26 3.99
C GLN A 147 1.83 -17.11 2.71
N ALA A 148 3.02 -17.51 2.23
CA ALA A 148 3.15 -18.40 1.07
C ALA A 148 2.59 -19.79 1.35
N HIS A 149 2.91 -20.39 2.49
CA HIS A 149 2.37 -21.69 2.90
C HIS A 149 0.85 -21.63 3.11
N PHE A 150 0.34 -20.53 3.70
CA PHE A 150 -1.11 -20.35 3.80
C PHE A 150 -1.77 -20.36 2.42
N LEU A 151 -1.25 -19.60 1.46
CA LEU A 151 -1.80 -19.58 0.11
C LEU A 151 -1.62 -20.92 -0.62
N ASP A 152 -0.51 -21.63 -0.40
CA ASP A 152 -0.33 -22.98 -0.99
C ASP A 152 -1.44 -23.94 -0.55
N ASN A 153 -1.81 -23.92 0.73
CA ASN A 153 -2.79 -24.81 1.32
C ASN A 153 -4.24 -24.30 1.18
N ASN A 154 -4.46 -23.04 0.77
CA ASN A 154 -5.77 -22.41 0.70
C ASN A 154 -5.99 -21.77 -0.67
N SER A 155 -6.25 -22.60 -1.68
CA SER A 155 -6.44 -22.13 -3.06
C SER A 155 -7.67 -21.25 -3.27
N ASN A 156 -8.58 -21.18 -2.31
CA ASN A 156 -9.80 -20.36 -2.31
C ASN A 156 -9.57 -18.89 -1.90
N TYR A 157 -8.33 -18.47 -1.57
CA TYR A 157 -7.99 -17.08 -1.31
C TYR A 157 -7.09 -16.49 -2.40
N SER A 158 -7.29 -15.22 -2.72
CA SER A 158 -6.48 -14.46 -3.70
C SER A 158 -5.22 -13.89 -3.08
N MET A 159 -5.28 -13.53 -1.81
CA MET A 159 -4.25 -12.80 -1.08
C MET A 159 -4.36 -13.08 0.42
N VAL A 160 -3.23 -12.95 1.10
CA VAL A 160 -3.14 -12.81 2.56
C VAL A 160 -2.70 -11.40 2.87
N ALA A 161 -3.38 -10.77 3.81
CA ALA A 161 -2.96 -9.53 4.44
C ALA A 161 -2.78 -9.75 5.94
N SER A 162 -1.92 -8.98 6.57
CA SER A 162 -1.73 -9.03 8.02
C SER A 162 -1.85 -7.64 8.65
N ASN A 163 -1.75 -7.58 9.97
CA ASN A 163 -1.77 -6.31 10.68
C ASN A 163 -0.40 -5.63 10.67
N SER A 164 -0.38 -4.35 10.98
CA SER A 164 0.81 -3.53 11.10
C SER A 164 0.76 -2.61 12.30
N TYR A 165 1.93 -2.22 12.81
CA TYR A 165 2.05 -1.04 13.64
C TYR A 165 2.04 0.22 12.79
N LEU A 166 1.60 1.32 13.40
CA LEU A 166 1.69 2.66 12.86
C LEU A 166 2.73 3.45 13.65
N ILE A 167 3.68 4.04 12.96
CA ILE A 167 4.62 4.99 13.57
C ILE A 167 4.58 6.32 12.82
N THR A 168 4.92 7.40 13.51
CA THR A 168 5.15 8.70 12.87
C THR A 168 6.58 8.79 12.34
N GLU A 169 6.85 9.80 11.51
CA GLU A 169 8.17 10.03 10.91
C GLU A 169 9.28 10.19 11.96
N ASP A 170 8.96 10.73 13.12
CA ASP A 170 9.85 10.90 14.28
C ASP A 170 9.90 9.68 15.21
N GLY A 171 9.29 8.54 14.80
CA GLY A 171 9.25 7.31 15.60
C GLY A 171 8.28 7.33 16.78
N GLN A 172 7.53 8.43 16.97
CA GLN A 172 6.52 8.47 18.02
C GLN A 172 5.28 7.64 17.64
N ASN A 173 4.48 7.27 18.62
CA ASN A 173 3.27 6.44 18.49
C ASN A 173 3.53 4.93 18.29
N GLU A 174 4.60 4.42 18.83
CA GLU A 174 4.83 2.97 18.91
C GLU A 174 3.63 2.26 19.57
N GLY A 175 3.24 1.13 18.97
CA GLY A 175 2.16 0.28 19.49
C GLY A 175 0.75 0.61 18.99
N ILE A 176 0.55 1.62 18.14
CA ILE A 176 -0.76 1.84 17.49
C ILE A 176 -0.91 0.80 16.37
N LEU A 177 -2.02 0.06 16.41
CA LEU A 177 -2.37 -0.92 15.39
C LEU A 177 -3.10 -0.27 14.22
N PHE A 178 -2.80 -0.71 13.00
CA PHE A 178 -3.56 -0.32 11.81
C PHE A 178 -5.02 -0.81 11.89
N SER A 179 -5.23 -1.98 12.47
CA SER A 179 -6.57 -2.56 12.66
C SER A 179 -6.67 -3.26 14.01
N THR A 180 -7.84 -3.16 14.64
CA THR A 180 -8.20 -3.90 15.85
C THR A 180 -9.07 -5.13 15.56
N LEU A 181 -9.28 -5.45 14.29
CA LEU A 181 -10.13 -6.56 13.89
C LEU A 181 -9.46 -7.91 14.16
N PRO A 182 -10.24 -8.95 14.50
CA PRO A 182 -9.74 -10.31 14.54
C PRO A 182 -9.45 -10.83 13.12
N SER A 183 -8.66 -11.91 13.04
CA SER A 183 -8.42 -12.60 11.76
C SER A 183 -9.74 -13.03 11.12
N ARG A 184 -9.88 -12.75 9.83
CA ARG A 184 -11.12 -13.01 9.09
C ARG A 184 -10.93 -13.11 7.59
N LYS A 185 -11.94 -13.65 6.93
CA LYS A 185 -12.14 -13.52 5.48
C LYS A 185 -12.63 -12.11 5.17
N ILE A 186 -12.09 -11.49 4.12
CA ILE A 186 -12.56 -10.23 3.56
C ILE A 186 -13.16 -10.50 2.17
N THR A 187 -14.36 -10.01 1.96
CA THR A 187 -15.08 -10.07 0.68
C THR A 187 -15.10 -8.71 0.00
N MET A 188 -15.46 -8.66 -1.27
CA MET A 188 -15.63 -7.40 -2.02
C MET A 188 -16.54 -6.42 -1.29
N MET A 189 -17.68 -6.91 -0.76
CA MET A 189 -18.63 -6.08 -0.02
C MET A 189 -17.97 -5.44 1.21
N GLN A 190 -17.20 -6.22 1.98
CA GLN A 190 -16.53 -5.71 3.18
C GLN A 190 -15.44 -4.69 2.86
N GLU A 191 -14.63 -4.92 1.82
CA GLU A 191 -13.61 -3.97 1.39
C GLU A 191 -14.21 -2.64 0.97
N LEU A 192 -15.24 -2.68 0.12
CA LEU A 192 -15.90 -1.49 -0.42
C LEU A 192 -16.72 -0.74 0.65
N VAL A 193 -17.33 -1.45 1.60
CA VAL A 193 -18.24 -0.90 2.61
C VAL A 193 -17.51 -0.43 3.87
N GLU A 194 -16.60 -1.24 4.36
CA GLU A 194 -15.88 -0.96 5.61
C GLU A 194 -14.54 -0.25 5.39
N GLY A 195 -14.10 -0.18 4.13
CA GLY A 195 -12.78 0.31 3.75
C GLY A 195 -11.65 -0.66 4.11
N ARG A 196 -10.48 -0.36 3.60
CA ARG A 196 -9.27 -1.17 3.80
C ARG A 196 -8.89 -1.28 5.28
N LYS A 197 -8.63 -2.52 5.74
CA LYS A 197 -8.29 -2.83 7.13
C LYS A 197 -6.86 -3.38 7.30
N PHE A 198 -6.03 -3.28 6.28
CA PHE A 198 -4.63 -3.72 6.28
C PHE A 198 -3.77 -2.74 5.48
N HIS A 199 -2.49 -2.71 5.78
CA HIS A 199 -1.52 -1.89 5.07
C HIS A 199 -0.89 -2.63 3.89
N THR A 200 -0.47 -1.90 2.85
CA THR A 200 0.14 -2.45 1.63
C THR A 200 1.37 -3.29 1.93
N ALA A 201 2.24 -2.87 2.88
CA ALA A 201 3.44 -3.62 3.27
C ALA A 201 3.13 -4.98 3.93
N SER A 202 1.87 -5.25 4.31
CA SER A 202 1.48 -6.47 5.01
C SER A 202 1.10 -7.64 4.08
N VAL A 203 0.98 -7.42 2.76
CA VAL A 203 0.33 -8.36 1.85
C VAL A 203 1.28 -9.35 1.18
N LEU A 204 0.71 -10.51 0.82
CA LEU A 204 1.23 -11.45 -0.16
C LEU A 204 0.08 -11.90 -1.06
N LEU A 205 0.21 -11.70 -2.37
CA LEU A 205 -0.85 -11.97 -3.36
C LEU A 205 -0.44 -13.04 -4.37
N ARG A 206 -1.44 -13.68 -4.99
CA ARG A 206 -1.23 -14.58 -6.12
C ARG A 206 -0.94 -13.78 -7.39
N LEU A 207 0.27 -13.91 -7.91
CA LEU A 207 0.69 -13.17 -9.08
C LEU A 207 -0.13 -13.52 -10.34
N GLU A 208 -0.57 -14.77 -10.47
CA GLU A 208 -1.44 -15.20 -11.58
C GLU A 208 -2.78 -14.43 -11.63
N LEU A 209 -3.35 -14.10 -10.46
CA LEU A 209 -4.60 -13.34 -10.38
C LEU A 209 -4.36 -11.86 -10.65
N TRP A 210 -3.22 -11.33 -10.19
CA TRP A 210 -2.82 -9.97 -10.52
C TRP A 210 -2.69 -9.79 -12.04
N LYS A 211 -2.03 -10.73 -12.74
CA LYS A 211 -1.87 -10.70 -14.20
C LYS A 211 -3.21 -10.76 -14.96
N LYS A 212 -4.23 -11.39 -14.38
CA LYS A 212 -5.58 -11.49 -14.92
C LYS A 212 -6.46 -10.29 -14.55
N SER A 213 -6.02 -9.45 -13.60
CA SER A 213 -6.82 -8.33 -13.12
C SER A 213 -6.93 -7.21 -14.16
N ARG A 214 -8.08 -6.52 -14.15
CA ARG A 214 -8.37 -5.42 -15.07
C ARG A 214 -7.93 -4.07 -14.50
N ILE A 215 -6.68 -3.92 -14.12
CA ILE A 215 -6.15 -2.64 -13.66
C ILE A 215 -5.95 -1.75 -14.88
N THR A 216 -6.96 -0.97 -15.23
CA THR A 216 -6.98 -0.16 -16.47
C THR A 216 -6.48 1.26 -16.28
N LYS A 217 -6.44 1.78 -15.04
CA LYS A 217 -5.97 3.13 -14.72
C LYS A 217 -5.18 3.13 -13.42
N LEU A 218 -4.03 3.79 -13.43
CA LEU A 218 -3.26 4.10 -12.23
C LEU A 218 -3.81 5.38 -11.61
N HIS A 219 -4.49 5.24 -10.49
CA HIS A 219 -4.94 6.35 -9.65
C HIS A 219 -4.01 6.52 -8.44
N LYS A 220 -4.07 7.67 -7.75
CA LYS A 220 -3.37 7.87 -6.47
C LYS A 220 -3.72 6.83 -5.39
N THR A 221 -4.82 6.07 -5.59
CA THR A 221 -5.29 5.00 -4.71
C THR A 221 -5.30 3.63 -5.41
N TRP A 222 -4.40 3.43 -6.37
CA TRP A 222 -4.37 2.24 -7.22
C TRP A 222 -4.30 0.91 -6.43
N ASP A 223 -3.73 0.89 -5.25
CA ASP A 223 -3.66 -0.28 -4.38
C ASP A 223 -5.04 -0.82 -4.01
N THR A 224 -6.04 0.03 -3.73
CA THR A 224 -7.40 -0.44 -3.48
C THR A 224 -8.06 -1.00 -4.76
N PHE A 225 -7.74 -0.46 -5.94
CA PHE A 225 -8.18 -1.08 -7.20
C PHE A 225 -7.59 -2.47 -7.37
N LEU A 226 -6.33 -2.67 -6.97
CA LEU A 226 -5.70 -3.98 -6.97
C LEU A 226 -6.44 -4.94 -6.04
N TRP A 227 -6.74 -4.52 -4.80
CA TRP A 227 -7.48 -5.35 -3.84
C TRP A 227 -8.87 -5.73 -4.38
N CYS A 228 -9.62 -4.77 -4.89
CA CYS A 228 -10.92 -5.03 -5.50
C CYS A 228 -10.80 -5.95 -6.73
N SER A 229 -9.80 -5.76 -7.58
CA SER A 229 -9.57 -6.63 -8.74
C SER A 229 -9.25 -8.08 -8.33
N LEU A 230 -8.52 -8.28 -7.24
CA LEU A 230 -8.26 -9.62 -6.70
C LEU A 230 -9.50 -10.24 -6.05
N LEU A 231 -10.32 -9.41 -5.39
CA LEU A 231 -11.59 -9.82 -4.77
C LEU A 231 -12.64 -10.25 -5.79
N GLU A 232 -12.54 -9.83 -7.05
CA GLU A 232 -13.39 -10.38 -8.14
C GLU A 232 -13.17 -11.88 -8.35
N PHE A 233 -11.96 -12.38 -8.10
CA PHE A 233 -11.63 -13.79 -8.27
C PHE A 233 -11.89 -14.60 -7.00
N LYS A 234 -11.34 -14.15 -5.87
CA LYS A 234 -11.37 -14.87 -4.60
C LYS A 234 -11.26 -13.89 -3.43
N PRO A 235 -11.80 -14.25 -2.25
CA PRO A 235 -11.64 -13.42 -1.05
C PRO A 235 -10.18 -13.27 -0.62
N ILE A 236 -9.94 -12.26 0.23
CA ILE A 236 -8.69 -12.02 0.92
C ILE A 236 -8.77 -12.65 2.31
N TYR A 237 -7.70 -13.23 2.81
CA TYR A 237 -7.56 -13.59 4.21
C TYR A 237 -6.82 -12.51 4.96
N TYR A 238 -7.42 -11.95 5.98
CA TYR A 238 -6.77 -11.03 6.92
C TYR A 238 -6.38 -11.76 8.19
N SER A 239 -5.10 -11.69 8.55
CA SER A 239 -4.55 -12.15 9.82
C SER A 239 -4.33 -10.96 10.74
N ASN A 240 -4.69 -11.06 12.01
CA ASN A 240 -4.43 -10.02 13.00
C ASN A 240 -2.97 -10.04 13.53
N GLN A 241 -2.12 -10.94 13.03
CA GLN A 241 -0.70 -10.96 13.34
C GLN A 241 -0.02 -9.69 12.81
N ILE A 242 0.85 -9.11 13.62
CA ILE A 242 1.64 -7.94 13.23
C ILE A 242 2.89 -8.43 12.49
N THR A 243 3.07 -7.99 11.25
CA THR A 243 4.21 -8.43 10.43
C THR A 243 5.04 -7.28 9.88
N CYS A 244 4.51 -6.06 9.93
CA CYS A 244 5.18 -4.89 9.38
C CYS A 244 4.87 -3.63 10.18
N VAL A 245 5.62 -2.60 9.90
CA VAL A 245 5.43 -1.24 10.41
C VAL A 245 5.14 -0.33 9.24
N TYR A 246 4.08 0.45 9.36
CA TYR A 246 3.71 1.52 8.44
C TYR A 246 4.20 2.85 8.99
N ARG A 247 5.09 3.51 8.26
CA ARG A 247 5.59 4.85 8.60
C ARG A 247 4.70 5.93 8.00
N ARG A 248 4.13 6.75 8.86
CA ARG A 248 3.32 7.89 8.46
C ARG A 248 4.19 9.15 8.41
N GLY A 249 4.79 9.44 7.27
CA GLY A 249 5.59 10.64 7.04
C GLY A 249 4.76 11.82 6.51
N ASN A 250 5.23 13.04 6.73
CA ASN A 250 4.59 14.27 6.21
C ASN A 250 4.80 14.45 4.70
N GLN A 251 5.71 13.70 4.09
CA GLN A 251 6.07 13.79 2.67
C GLN A 251 5.44 12.70 1.79
N GLY A 252 4.66 11.78 2.36
CA GLY A 252 3.96 10.75 1.61
C GLY A 252 2.96 11.33 0.60
N VAL A 253 2.77 10.67 -0.54
CA VAL A 253 1.86 11.10 -1.63
C VAL A 253 0.44 11.40 -1.11
N VAL A 254 -0.04 10.60 -0.16
CA VAL A 254 -1.36 10.77 0.47
C VAL A 254 -1.38 11.95 1.43
N GLN A 255 -0.32 12.17 2.19
CA GLN A 255 -0.26 13.14 3.28
C GLN A 255 0.20 14.53 2.81
N GLY A 256 0.97 14.60 1.73
CA GLY A 256 1.29 15.85 1.02
C GLY A 256 0.09 16.44 0.27
N THR A 257 -1.01 15.68 0.13
CA THR A 257 -2.23 16.16 -0.51
C THR A 257 -3.07 16.94 0.50
N ASN A 258 -3.41 18.20 0.20
CA ASN A 258 -4.31 18.97 1.07
C ASN A 258 -5.69 18.32 1.20
N LYS A 259 -6.39 18.60 2.30
CA LYS A 259 -7.67 17.95 2.65
C LYS A 259 -8.75 18.12 1.59
N PHE A 260 -8.80 19.24 0.91
CA PHE A 260 -9.76 19.47 -0.16
C PHE A 260 -9.50 18.53 -1.34
N ASN A 261 -8.26 18.50 -1.83
CA ASN A 261 -7.87 17.61 -2.92
C ASN A 261 -8.07 16.14 -2.55
N TRP A 262 -7.81 15.77 -1.29
CA TRP A 262 -8.06 14.42 -0.81
C TRP A 262 -9.53 14.03 -0.87
N LEU A 263 -10.44 14.91 -0.45
CA LEU A 263 -11.89 14.67 -0.54
C LEU A 263 -12.37 14.55 -1.99
N MET A 264 -11.84 15.39 -2.90
CA MET A 264 -12.16 15.30 -4.33
C MET A 264 -11.65 13.99 -4.95
N ILE A 265 -10.42 13.58 -4.63
CA ILE A 265 -9.83 12.31 -5.08
C ILE A 265 -10.64 11.12 -4.56
N THR A 266 -11.07 11.13 -3.30
CA THR A 266 -11.89 10.05 -2.71
C THR A 266 -13.26 9.98 -3.35
N SER A 267 -13.84 11.13 -3.71
CA SER A 267 -15.12 11.20 -4.42
C SER A 267 -15.02 10.60 -5.83
N GLU A 268 -14.07 11.07 -6.63
CA GLU A 268 -13.77 10.54 -7.96
C GLU A 268 -13.47 9.03 -7.92
N TRP A 269 -12.67 8.62 -6.96
CA TRP A 269 -12.31 7.23 -6.74
C TRP A 269 -13.52 6.34 -6.43
N SER A 270 -14.46 6.81 -5.61
CA SER A 270 -15.70 6.08 -5.34
C SER A 270 -16.53 5.89 -6.61
N GLU A 271 -16.57 6.88 -7.52
CA GLU A 271 -17.25 6.75 -8.80
C GLU A 271 -16.62 5.70 -9.70
N ILE A 272 -15.30 5.69 -9.81
CA ILE A 272 -14.58 4.69 -10.61
C ILE A 272 -14.78 3.28 -10.06
N LEU A 273 -14.76 3.09 -8.74
CA LEU A 273 -15.10 1.79 -8.13
C LEU A 273 -16.53 1.36 -8.44
N ILE A 274 -17.49 2.30 -8.40
CA ILE A 274 -18.88 2.05 -8.77
C ILE A 274 -18.96 1.56 -10.22
N GLU A 275 -18.35 2.28 -11.15
CA GLU A 275 -18.39 1.94 -12.57
C GLU A 275 -17.75 0.58 -12.86
N GLN A 276 -16.64 0.27 -12.23
CA GLN A 276 -15.88 -0.95 -12.51
C GLN A 276 -16.42 -2.19 -11.79
N PHE A 277 -16.88 -2.07 -10.55
CA PHE A 277 -17.22 -3.23 -9.71
C PHE A 277 -18.69 -3.31 -9.28
N SER A 278 -19.47 -2.21 -9.40
CA SER A 278 -20.78 -2.09 -8.79
C SER A 278 -21.88 -2.99 -9.35
N PRO A 279 -22.14 -3.13 -10.67
CA PRO A 279 -23.36 -3.82 -11.10
C PRO A 279 -23.46 -5.26 -10.61
N LYS A 280 -22.30 -5.86 -10.32
CA LYS A 280 -22.18 -7.27 -9.93
C LYS A 280 -22.15 -7.50 -8.41
N TYR A 281 -21.65 -6.54 -7.64
CA TYR A 281 -21.29 -6.74 -6.23
C TYR A 281 -21.99 -5.83 -5.26
N ILE A 282 -22.41 -4.63 -5.67
CA ILE A 282 -22.95 -3.61 -4.76
C ILE A 282 -24.01 -2.77 -5.45
N SER A 283 -25.11 -2.46 -4.74
CA SER A 283 -26.08 -1.49 -5.23
C SER A 283 -25.48 -0.07 -5.22
N ARG A 284 -25.85 0.72 -6.21
CA ARG A 284 -25.50 2.16 -6.30
C ARG A 284 -25.81 2.92 -5.02
N GLU A 285 -26.82 2.48 -4.28
CA GLU A 285 -27.22 3.00 -2.96
C GLU A 285 -26.15 2.89 -1.89
N ILE A 286 -25.48 1.75 -1.80
CA ILE A 286 -24.48 1.50 -0.77
C ILE A 286 -23.27 2.40 -0.98
N ILE A 287 -22.81 2.55 -2.22
CA ILE A 287 -21.65 3.38 -2.52
C ILE A 287 -21.97 4.86 -2.41
N SER A 288 -23.15 5.30 -2.88
CA SER A 288 -23.63 6.67 -2.65
C SER A 288 -23.62 7.02 -1.17
N ARG A 289 -23.99 6.07 -0.32
CA ARG A 289 -24.00 6.23 1.14
C ARG A 289 -22.60 6.43 1.71
N PHE A 290 -21.57 5.72 1.21
CA PHE A 290 -20.18 5.91 1.65
C PHE A 290 -19.62 7.23 1.18
N LYS A 291 -19.73 7.53 -0.11
CA LYS A 291 -19.29 8.79 -0.69
C LYS A 291 -19.89 9.99 0.04
N THR A 292 -21.19 9.97 0.30
CA THR A 292 -21.87 11.06 1.01
C THR A 292 -21.43 11.18 2.47
N ASN A 293 -21.15 10.06 3.14
CA ASN A 293 -20.68 10.09 4.52
C ASN A 293 -19.29 10.69 4.65
N ASP A 294 -18.36 10.28 3.79
CA ASP A 294 -16.98 10.74 3.81
C ASP A 294 -16.90 12.22 3.41
N LEU A 295 -17.66 12.65 2.40
CA LEU A 295 -17.75 14.05 2.00
C LEU A 295 -18.35 14.90 3.12
N LEU A 296 -19.47 14.47 3.72
CA LEU A 296 -20.12 15.20 4.79
C LEU A 296 -19.21 15.35 6.01
N LEU A 297 -18.58 14.26 6.44
CA LEU A 297 -17.63 14.27 7.56
C LEU A 297 -16.42 15.15 7.24
N GLY A 298 -15.86 15.03 6.04
CA GLY A 298 -14.75 15.83 5.58
C GLY A 298 -15.07 17.33 5.54
N ILE A 299 -16.25 17.71 5.04
CA ILE A 299 -16.74 19.08 5.02
C ILE A 299 -16.82 19.63 6.44
N PHE A 300 -17.52 18.96 7.35
CA PHE A 300 -17.73 19.45 8.72
C PHE A 300 -16.45 19.53 9.55
N LEU A 301 -15.57 18.52 9.44
CA LEU A 301 -14.33 18.50 10.22
C LEU A 301 -13.34 19.59 9.80
N ASN A 302 -13.42 20.07 8.56
CA ASN A 302 -12.48 20.99 7.97
C ASN A 302 -13.12 22.28 7.44
N PHE A 303 -14.39 22.56 7.82
CA PHE A 303 -15.17 23.66 7.29
C PHE A 303 -14.42 24.99 7.33
N ASN A 304 -13.79 25.30 8.46
CA ASN A 304 -13.06 26.56 8.66
C ASN A 304 -11.68 26.60 7.92
N THR A 305 -11.24 25.50 7.33
CA THR A 305 -9.97 25.44 6.60
C THR A 305 -10.14 25.58 5.09
N PHE A 306 -11.40 25.47 4.60
CA PHE A 306 -11.71 25.56 3.17
C PHE A 306 -12.15 26.97 2.78
N SER A 307 -11.67 27.44 1.62
CA SER A 307 -12.19 28.66 1.01
C SER A 307 -13.66 28.52 0.64
N TYR A 308 -14.37 29.63 0.47
CA TYR A 308 -15.78 29.62 0.05
C TYR A 308 -16.03 28.83 -1.24
N ASN A 309 -15.13 29.00 -2.22
CA ASN A 309 -15.23 28.25 -3.48
C ASN A 309 -15.04 26.74 -3.28
N GLN A 310 -14.10 26.31 -2.45
CA GLN A 310 -13.89 24.91 -2.12
C GLN A 310 -15.09 24.31 -1.39
N GLN A 311 -15.69 25.04 -0.44
CA GLN A 311 -16.91 24.62 0.24
C GLN A 311 -18.07 24.44 -0.76
N LYS A 312 -18.25 25.39 -1.69
CA LYS A 312 -19.29 25.30 -2.73
C LYS A 312 -19.12 24.07 -3.62
N ILE A 313 -17.89 23.76 -4.03
CA ILE A 313 -17.58 22.57 -4.83
C ILE A 313 -17.91 21.29 -4.05
N LEU A 314 -17.45 21.18 -2.79
CA LEU A 314 -17.71 20.00 -1.95
C LEU A 314 -19.19 19.81 -1.64
N TRP A 315 -19.94 20.91 -1.40
CA TRP A 315 -21.39 20.82 -1.22
C TRP A 315 -22.11 20.37 -2.47
N LYS A 316 -21.68 20.86 -3.65
CA LYS A 316 -22.23 20.39 -4.93
C LYS A 316 -21.99 18.90 -5.10
N GLU A 317 -20.74 18.45 -4.88
CA GLU A 317 -20.35 17.03 -4.97
C GLU A 317 -21.15 16.15 -4.00
N TYR A 318 -21.39 16.63 -2.78
CA TYR A 318 -22.25 15.95 -1.80
C TYR A 318 -23.69 15.82 -2.30
N VAL A 319 -24.28 16.91 -2.80
CA VAL A 319 -25.67 16.92 -3.32
C VAL A 319 -25.82 16.02 -4.54
N ASP A 320 -24.87 16.09 -5.47
CA ASP A 320 -24.87 15.27 -6.70
C ASP A 320 -24.73 13.76 -6.39
N SER A 321 -24.07 13.44 -5.27
CA SER A 321 -23.89 12.06 -4.79
C SER A 321 -25.05 11.56 -3.93
N PHE A 322 -26.01 12.44 -3.59
CA PHE A 322 -27.09 12.12 -2.67
C PHE A 322 -28.15 11.21 -3.30
N TYR A 323 -28.44 10.10 -2.66
CA TYR A 323 -29.45 9.16 -3.08
C TYR A 323 -30.64 9.17 -2.12
N TRP A 324 -31.83 9.47 -2.58
CA TRP A 324 -33.03 9.73 -1.76
C TRP A 324 -33.42 8.57 -0.83
N CYS A 325 -33.15 7.33 -1.21
CA CYS A 325 -33.41 6.16 -0.34
C CYS A 325 -32.50 6.07 0.89
N ASN A 326 -31.46 6.90 0.99
CA ASN A 326 -30.53 6.94 2.11
C ASN A 326 -30.82 8.03 3.17
N ILE A 327 -31.98 8.68 3.11
CA ILE A 327 -32.34 9.81 4.01
C ILE A 327 -32.16 9.44 5.48
N ALA A 328 -32.67 8.27 5.93
CA ALA A 328 -32.58 7.85 7.33
C ALA A 328 -31.12 7.64 7.79
N SER A 329 -30.28 7.11 6.90
CA SER A 329 -28.85 6.94 7.18
C SER A 329 -28.10 8.26 7.23
N ASN A 330 -28.42 9.18 6.31
CA ASN A 330 -27.85 10.52 6.27
C ASN A 330 -28.23 11.34 7.50
N ILE A 331 -29.49 11.27 7.97
CA ILE A 331 -29.92 11.91 9.20
C ILE A 331 -29.16 11.38 10.42
N LYS A 332 -28.96 10.05 10.54
CA LYS A 332 -28.14 9.47 11.61
C LYS A 332 -26.70 9.99 11.59
N ASN A 333 -26.10 10.14 10.41
CA ASN A 333 -24.74 10.65 10.28
C ASN A 333 -24.65 12.14 10.60
N VAL A 334 -25.62 12.94 10.16
CA VAL A 334 -25.72 14.36 10.56
C VAL A 334 -25.83 14.51 12.07
N ILE A 335 -26.69 13.71 12.73
CA ILE A 335 -26.82 13.70 14.20
C ILE A 335 -25.48 13.29 14.84
N LYS A 336 -24.81 12.25 14.35
CA LYS A 336 -23.51 11.80 14.84
C LYS A 336 -22.45 12.91 14.70
N ILE A 337 -22.41 13.61 13.57
CA ILE A 337 -21.49 14.72 13.33
C ILE A 337 -21.77 15.88 14.27
N ILE A 338 -23.04 16.28 14.42
CA ILE A 338 -23.44 17.33 15.36
C ILE A 338 -23.04 16.94 16.79
N SER A 339 -23.27 15.69 17.20
CA SER A 339 -22.85 15.19 18.51
C SER A 339 -21.33 15.26 18.72
N ILE A 340 -20.54 14.92 17.70
CA ILE A 340 -19.07 15.04 17.73
C ILE A 340 -18.64 16.50 17.83
N LEU A 341 -19.29 17.42 17.12
CA LEU A 341 -18.99 18.85 17.18
C LEU A 341 -19.33 19.45 18.55
N ILE A 342 -20.48 19.09 19.13
CA ILE A 342 -20.87 19.49 20.47
C ILE A 342 -19.88 18.95 21.51
N LEU A 343 -19.53 17.68 21.45
CA LEU A 343 -18.52 17.07 22.31
C LEU A 343 -17.18 17.80 22.19
N ARG A 344 -16.74 18.10 20.96
CA ARG A 344 -15.51 18.88 20.72
C ARG A 344 -15.55 20.29 21.31
N SER A 345 -16.71 20.95 21.32
CA SER A 345 -16.84 22.30 21.89
C SER A 345 -16.68 22.32 23.41
N ILE A 346 -17.12 21.23 24.06
CA ILE A 346 -17.17 21.11 25.54
C ILE A 346 -15.85 20.47 26.08
N MET A 347 -15.11 19.75 25.29
CA MET A 347 -13.91 19.02 25.74
C MET A 347 -12.73 19.94 26.09
N PRO A 348 -12.03 19.68 27.22
CA PRO A 348 -10.74 20.33 27.51
C PRO A 348 -9.70 20.13 26.42
N ALA A 349 -8.79 21.09 26.22
CA ALA A 349 -7.79 21.07 25.15
C ALA A 349 -6.93 19.78 25.12
N ARG A 350 -6.58 19.23 26.30
CA ARG A 350 -5.83 17.95 26.41
C ARG A 350 -6.62 16.76 25.83
N VAL A 351 -7.92 16.70 26.06
CA VAL A 351 -8.78 15.63 25.56
C VAL A 351 -9.07 15.81 24.09
N LYS A 352 -9.17 17.04 23.58
CA LYS A 352 -9.29 17.33 22.13
C LYS A 352 -8.13 16.75 21.33
N ASN A 353 -6.91 16.84 21.85
CA ASN A 353 -5.73 16.30 21.17
C ASN A 353 -5.73 14.76 21.12
N ILE A 354 -6.20 14.10 22.18
CA ILE A 354 -6.35 12.65 22.22
C ILE A 354 -7.43 12.20 21.24
N VAL A 355 -8.60 12.82 21.27
CA VAL A 355 -9.74 12.49 20.39
C VAL A 355 -9.40 12.78 18.91
N LYS A 356 -8.66 13.86 18.62
CA LYS A 356 -8.15 14.15 17.27
C LYS A 356 -7.25 13.02 16.76
N LYS A 357 -6.46 12.42 17.64
CA LYS A 357 -5.58 11.30 17.35
C LYS A 357 -6.36 10.04 16.93
N TYR A 358 -7.54 9.78 17.55
CA TYR A 358 -8.37 8.62 17.26
C TYR A 358 -9.36 8.82 16.09
N ILE A 359 -9.86 10.04 15.86
CA ILE A 359 -10.81 10.32 14.76
C ILE A 359 -10.11 10.46 13.41
N THR A 360 -8.83 10.81 13.37
CA THR A 360 -8.02 10.82 12.12
C THR A 360 -7.57 9.43 11.69
N PHE A 361 -7.89 8.39 12.45
CA PHE A 361 -7.52 6.99 12.20
C PHE A 361 -8.71 6.08 11.81
N SER A 362 -9.93 6.61 11.69
CA SER A 362 -11.12 5.83 11.26
C SER A 362 -11.52 6.15 9.83
#